data_7b5a4ad0a1c7cf497e719120d107d4e9
#
_entry.id   7b5a4ad0a1c7cf497e719120d107d4e9
#
_cell.length_a   1.000
_cell.length_b   1.000
_cell.length_c   1.000
_cell.angle_alpha   90.00
_cell.angle_beta   90.00
_cell.angle_gamma   90.00
#
_symmetry.space_group_name_H-M   'P 1'
#
loop_
_entity.id
_entity.type
_entity.pdbx_description
1 polymer ?
#
loop_
_entity_poly.entity_id
_entity_poly.type
_entity_poly.pdbx_seq_one_letter_code
_entity_poly.pdbx_strand_id
1 'polypeptide(L)'
;MAPTSSKSSPRFDRTSAAILDAAAKVFSEEGTSANLATVAVTAGISRATLYRYYANREALLEALTADALDAVARRLADAGLERATVEDAIERVLRAFVAVGDRYAVLTGDQTTLEAAHGELAAPLHDLLARGIRTGVLRDDLPVEILYEFLAATILKAIKLNQRHRLGLEEASAAAARFFLDGTRARD
;
A
#
# COMPACT_ATOMS: atom_id res chain seq x y z
N MET A 1 23.50 -18.43 20.85
CA MET A 1 22.17 -19.04 20.93
C MET A 1 21.28 -18.32 19.95
N ALA A 2 20.96 -18.94 18.81
CA ALA A 2 20.10 -18.35 17.79
C ALA A 2 18.63 -18.45 18.23
N PRO A 3 17.78 -17.45 17.95
CA PRO A 3 16.35 -17.56 18.24
C PRO A 3 15.73 -18.58 17.29
N THR A 4 15.11 -19.60 17.84
CA THR A 4 14.32 -20.59 17.14
C THR A 4 13.13 -19.90 16.45
N SER A 5 13.19 -19.82 15.13
CA SER A 5 12.05 -19.45 14.27
C SER A 5 10.92 -20.46 14.52
N SER A 6 9.93 -20.08 15.31
CA SER A 6 8.70 -20.85 15.48
C SER A 6 7.96 -20.86 14.15
N LYS A 7 8.04 -21.97 13.41
CA LYS A 7 7.17 -22.20 12.24
C LYS A 7 5.72 -22.20 12.74
N SER A 8 4.98 -21.12 12.48
CA SER A 8 3.54 -21.08 12.72
C SER A 8 2.86 -22.21 11.93
N SER A 9 1.80 -22.80 12.51
CA SER A 9 1.10 -23.90 11.82
C SER A 9 0.30 -23.31 10.63
N PRO A 10 0.10 -24.08 9.53
CA PRO A 10 -0.67 -23.59 8.36
C PRO A 10 -2.11 -23.13 8.68
N ARG A 11 -2.68 -23.59 9.79
CA ARG A 11 -3.99 -23.15 10.28
C ARG A 11 -3.90 -21.79 10.99
N PHE A 12 -2.80 -21.55 11.71
CA PHE A 12 -2.53 -20.26 12.35
C PHE A 12 -2.38 -19.19 11.28
N ASP A 13 -1.61 -19.47 10.23
CA ASP A 13 -1.37 -18.53 9.13
C ASP A 13 -2.68 -18.17 8.39
N ARG A 14 -3.55 -19.14 8.11
CA ARG A 14 -4.85 -18.88 7.46
C ARG A 14 -5.80 -18.05 8.31
N THR A 15 -5.85 -18.30 9.61
CA THR A 15 -6.71 -17.52 10.52
C THR A 15 -6.16 -16.11 10.69
N SER A 16 -4.85 -15.95 10.81
CA SER A 16 -4.19 -14.65 10.85
C SER A 16 -4.51 -13.83 9.59
N ALA A 17 -4.35 -14.41 8.41
CA ALA A 17 -4.69 -13.77 7.16
C ALA A 17 -6.17 -13.33 7.08
N ALA A 18 -7.10 -14.19 7.50
CA ALA A 18 -8.53 -13.85 7.54
C ALA A 18 -8.84 -12.70 8.52
N ILE A 19 -8.11 -12.62 9.64
CA ILE A 19 -8.24 -11.50 10.58
C ILE A 19 -7.73 -10.21 9.95
N LEU A 20 -6.57 -10.24 9.26
CA LEU A 20 -6.00 -9.07 8.60
C LEU A 20 -6.89 -8.59 7.45
N ASP A 21 -7.47 -9.49 6.65
CA ASP A 21 -8.44 -9.13 5.60
C ASP A 21 -9.69 -8.45 6.18
N ALA A 22 -10.23 -9.00 7.26
CA ALA A 22 -11.38 -8.42 7.95
C ALA A 22 -11.04 -7.06 8.58
N ALA A 23 -9.86 -6.93 9.19
CA ALA A 23 -9.38 -5.68 9.78
C ALA A 23 -9.19 -4.60 8.70
N ALA A 24 -8.58 -4.95 7.56
CA ALA A 24 -8.41 -4.03 6.44
C ALA A 24 -9.75 -3.46 5.99
N LYS A 25 -10.75 -4.33 5.79
CA LYS A 25 -12.09 -3.92 5.39
C LYS A 25 -12.75 -3.02 6.43
N VAL A 26 -12.84 -3.45 7.68
CA VAL A 26 -13.50 -2.71 8.75
C VAL A 26 -12.84 -1.36 8.99
N PHE A 27 -11.51 -1.31 9.03
CA PHE A 27 -10.79 -0.07 9.26
C PHE A 27 -10.81 0.89 8.06
N SER A 28 -10.93 0.38 6.83
CA SER A 28 -11.10 1.24 5.65
C SER A 28 -12.49 1.90 5.61
N GLU A 29 -13.52 1.20 6.10
CA GLU A 29 -14.91 1.67 6.12
C GLU A 29 -15.22 2.56 7.33
N GLU A 30 -14.80 2.16 8.53
CA GLU A 30 -15.17 2.77 9.82
C GLU A 30 -14.04 3.59 10.46
N GLY A 31 -12.82 3.53 9.91
CA GLY A 31 -11.61 4.12 10.49
C GLY A 31 -10.91 3.20 11.49
N THR A 32 -9.65 3.54 11.84
CA THR A 32 -8.78 2.73 12.71
C THR A 32 -9.29 2.62 14.16
N SER A 33 -10.25 3.46 14.56
CA SER A 33 -10.92 3.42 15.86
C SER A 33 -12.09 2.43 15.95
N ALA A 34 -12.46 1.77 14.83
CA ALA A 34 -13.56 0.79 14.77
C ALA A 34 -13.43 -0.31 15.84
N ASN A 35 -14.55 -0.87 16.26
CA ASN A 35 -14.57 -1.87 17.33
C ASN A 35 -13.96 -3.19 16.87
N LEU A 36 -13.00 -3.74 17.62
CA LEU A 36 -12.42 -5.06 17.34
C LEU A 36 -13.45 -6.21 17.36
N ALA A 37 -14.62 -6.00 18.01
CA ALA A 37 -15.72 -6.96 17.92
C ALA A 37 -16.26 -7.04 16.48
N THR A 38 -16.35 -5.92 15.74
CA THR A 38 -16.73 -5.88 14.33
C THR A 38 -15.73 -6.66 13.49
N VAL A 39 -14.43 -6.48 13.74
CA VAL A 39 -13.37 -7.24 13.05
C VAL A 39 -13.53 -8.75 13.30
N ALA A 40 -13.77 -9.19 14.55
CA ALA A 40 -13.95 -10.61 14.87
C ALA A 40 -15.17 -11.20 14.15
N VAL A 41 -16.30 -10.49 14.12
CA VAL A 41 -17.51 -10.89 13.40
C VAL A 41 -17.24 -11.00 11.90
N THR A 42 -16.61 -10.00 11.31
CA THR A 42 -16.26 -9.97 9.88
C THR A 42 -15.31 -11.12 9.51
N ALA A 43 -14.35 -11.45 10.40
CA ALA A 43 -13.43 -12.57 10.22
C ALA A 43 -14.08 -13.96 10.49
N GLY A 44 -15.34 -14.02 10.95
CA GLY A 44 -16.04 -15.26 11.29
C GLY A 44 -15.45 -15.98 12.50
N ILE A 45 -14.87 -15.26 13.47
CA ILE A 45 -14.23 -15.81 14.68
C ILE A 45 -14.77 -15.21 15.97
N SER A 46 -14.50 -15.84 17.11
CA SER A 46 -14.80 -15.27 18.42
C SER A 46 -13.81 -14.15 18.78
N ARG A 47 -14.25 -13.21 19.63
CA ARG A 47 -13.37 -12.18 20.21
C ARG A 47 -12.17 -12.78 20.94
N ALA A 48 -12.38 -13.88 21.70
CA ALA A 48 -11.30 -14.58 22.39
C ALA A 48 -10.27 -15.14 21.40
N THR A 49 -10.73 -15.62 20.25
CA THR A 49 -9.82 -16.06 19.17
C THR A 49 -9.02 -14.88 18.60
N LEU A 50 -9.65 -13.74 18.33
CA LEU A 50 -8.94 -12.56 17.84
C LEU A 50 -7.85 -12.13 18.83
N TYR A 51 -8.17 -11.98 20.13
CA TYR A 51 -7.18 -11.59 21.14
C TYR A 51 -6.05 -12.59 21.36
N ARG A 52 -6.24 -13.86 21.00
CA ARG A 52 -5.16 -14.85 21.01
C ARG A 52 -4.14 -14.62 19.89
N TYR A 53 -4.56 -14.03 18.74
CA TYR A 53 -3.69 -13.70 17.62
C TYR A 53 -3.05 -12.31 17.78
N TYR A 54 -3.84 -11.35 18.23
CA TYR A 54 -3.43 -9.95 18.38
C TYR A 54 -3.88 -9.43 19.75
N ALA A 55 -2.93 -9.24 20.65
CA ALA A 55 -3.18 -8.93 22.06
C ALA A 55 -4.01 -7.64 22.28
N ASN A 56 -3.86 -6.69 21.38
CA ASN A 56 -4.54 -5.39 21.41
C ASN A 56 -4.71 -4.85 19.98
N ARG A 57 -5.28 -3.66 19.87
CA ARG A 57 -5.48 -2.94 18.60
C ARG A 57 -4.16 -2.59 17.92
N GLU A 58 -3.21 -2.12 18.68
CA GLU A 58 -1.90 -1.68 18.21
C GLU A 58 -1.18 -2.85 17.53
N ALA A 59 -1.14 -4.01 18.15
CA ALA A 59 -0.56 -5.23 17.58
C ALA A 59 -1.27 -5.67 16.27
N LEU A 60 -2.59 -5.47 16.17
CA LEU A 60 -3.33 -5.75 14.95
C LEU A 60 -3.00 -4.74 13.84
N LEU A 61 -2.89 -3.46 14.18
CA LEU A 61 -2.53 -2.40 13.23
C LEU A 61 -1.09 -2.56 12.73
N GLU A 62 -0.14 -2.87 13.61
CA GLU A 62 1.24 -3.18 13.24
C GLU A 62 1.32 -4.36 12.25
N ALA A 63 0.61 -5.46 12.56
CA ALA A 63 0.57 -6.62 11.69
C ALA A 63 -0.09 -6.33 10.34
N LEU A 64 -1.16 -5.52 10.32
CA LEU A 64 -1.82 -5.10 9.09
C LEU A 64 -0.93 -4.20 8.24
N THR A 65 -0.17 -3.31 8.89
CA THR A 65 0.85 -2.47 8.25
C THR A 65 1.91 -3.32 7.57
N ALA A 66 2.51 -4.25 8.31
CA ALA A 66 3.53 -5.14 7.76
C ALA A 66 3.00 -5.96 6.57
N ASP A 67 1.79 -6.52 6.68
CA ASP A 67 1.16 -7.28 5.59
C ASP A 67 0.88 -6.41 4.35
N ALA A 68 0.44 -5.16 4.54
CA ALA A 68 0.22 -4.22 3.44
C ALA A 68 1.53 -3.86 2.72
N LEU A 69 2.59 -3.56 3.48
CA LEU A 69 3.92 -3.24 2.93
C LEU A 69 4.51 -4.42 2.16
N ASP A 70 4.46 -5.63 2.75
CA ASP A 70 4.89 -6.86 2.09
C ASP A 70 4.11 -7.12 0.79
N ALA A 71 2.80 -6.89 0.80
CA ALA A 71 1.96 -7.10 -0.38
C ALA A 71 2.31 -6.12 -1.51
N VAL A 72 2.58 -4.84 -1.20
CA VAL A 72 3.04 -3.85 -2.18
C VAL A 72 4.44 -4.21 -2.66
N ALA A 73 5.40 -4.49 -1.76
CA ALA A 73 6.78 -4.82 -2.10
C ALA A 73 6.85 -6.00 -3.08
N ARG A 74 6.10 -7.09 -2.82
CA ARG A 74 6.02 -8.23 -3.75
C ARG A 74 5.51 -7.81 -5.13
N ARG A 75 4.43 -7.01 -5.20
CA ARG A 75 3.87 -6.53 -6.47
C ARG A 75 4.84 -5.66 -7.26
N LEU A 76 5.57 -4.78 -6.56
CA LEU A 76 6.59 -3.94 -7.19
C LEU A 76 7.77 -4.78 -7.72
N ALA A 77 8.23 -5.79 -6.95
CA ALA A 77 9.26 -6.72 -7.40
C ALA A 77 8.85 -7.49 -8.67
N ASP A 78 7.59 -7.96 -8.72
CA ASP A 78 7.04 -8.68 -9.86
C ASP A 78 6.72 -7.77 -11.06
N ALA A 79 6.60 -6.46 -10.84
CA ALA A 79 6.19 -5.50 -11.87
C ALA A 79 7.27 -5.24 -12.94
N GLY A 80 8.51 -5.66 -12.72
CA GLY A 80 9.60 -5.49 -13.67
C GLY A 80 9.89 -4.03 -14.03
N LEU A 81 9.86 -3.14 -13.02
CA LEU A 81 9.95 -1.68 -13.18
C LEU A 81 11.20 -1.23 -13.93
N GLU A 82 12.35 -1.94 -13.75
CA GLU A 82 13.63 -1.61 -14.38
C GLU A 82 13.62 -1.83 -15.91
N ARG A 83 12.79 -2.78 -16.38
CA ARG A 83 12.72 -3.17 -17.80
C ARG A 83 11.62 -2.46 -18.58
N ALA A 84 10.69 -1.82 -17.86
CA ALA A 84 9.59 -1.08 -18.46
C ALA A 84 10.01 0.34 -18.82
N THR A 85 9.28 0.99 -19.74
CA THR A 85 9.38 2.44 -19.93
C THR A 85 9.04 3.14 -18.63
N VAL A 86 9.41 4.41 -18.47
CA VAL A 86 9.10 5.18 -17.26
C VAL A 86 7.57 5.28 -17.06
N GLU A 87 6.86 5.52 -18.16
CA GLU A 87 5.40 5.65 -18.17
C GLU A 87 4.72 4.34 -17.75
N ASP A 88 5.11 3.22 -18.36
CA ASP A 88 4.56 1.90 -17.99
C ASP A 88 4.90 1.52 -16.55
N ALA A 89 6.11 1.86 -16.08
CA ALA A 89 6.52 1.58 -14.71
C ALA A 89 5.68 2.38 -13.70
N ILE A 90 5.39 3.66 -13.97
CA ILE A 90 4.51 4.49 -13.14
C ILE A 90 3.09 3.90 -13.10
N GLU A 91 2.55 3.44 -14.23
CA GLU A 91 1.24 2.79 -14.26
C GLU A 91 1.22 1.49 -13.45
N ARG A 92 2.26 0.66 -13.55
CA ARG A 92 2.41 -0.57 -12.77
C ARG A 92 2.52 -0.28 -11.27
N VAL A 93 3.25 0.77 -10.87
CA VAL A 93 3.34 1.23 -9.49
C VAL A 93 1.94 1.58 -8.97
N LEU A 94 1.21 2.45 -9.66
CA LEU A 94 -0.13 2.86 -9.26
C LEU A 94 -1.09 1.66 -9.15
N ARG A 95 -1.05 0.75 -10.12
CA ARG A 95 -1.83 -0.49 -10.08
C ARG A 95 -1.48 -1.36 -8.88
N ALA A 96 -0.18 -1.51 -8.54
CA ALA A 96 0.27 -2.29 -7.40
C ALA A 96 -0.31 -1.77 -6.09
N PHE A 97 -0.28 -0.45 -5.89
CA PHE A 97 -0.83 0.18 -4.69
C PHE A 97 -2.36 0.14 -4.64
N VAL A 98 -3.05 0.42 -5.73
CA VAL A 98 -4.52 0.38 -5.78
C VAL A 98 -5.03 -1.04 -5.54
N ALA A 99 -4.32 -2.07 -6.02
CA ALA A 99 -4.67 -3.48 -5.79
C ALA A 99 -4.57 -3.93 -4.32
N VAL A 100 -3.82 -3.20 -3.48
CA VAL A 100 -3.68 -3.45 -2.03
C VAL A 100 -4.46 -2.39 -1.23
N GLY A 101 -5.30 -1.61 -1.90
CA GLY A 101 -5.87 -0.36 -1.43
C GLY A 101 -6.50 -0.40 -0.04
N ASP A 102 -7.32 -1.40 0.28
CA ASP A 102 -7.99 -1.48 1.59
C ASP A 102 -6.99 -1.64 2.75
N ARG A 103 -5.95 -2.44 2.56
CA ARG A 103 -4.88 -2.62 3.53
C ARG A 103 -4.01 -1.37 3.65
N TYR A 104 -3.64 -0.78 2.51
CA TYR A 104 -2.79 0.41 2.49
C TYR A 104 -3.48 1.67 3.00
N ALA A 105 -4.79 1.82 2.79
CA ALA A 105 -5.55 2.97 3.27
C ALA A 105 -5.58 3.09 4.80
N VAL A 106 -5.44 1.97 5.53
CA VAL A 106 -5.34 1.97 7.00
C VAL A 106 -4.06 2.67 7.45
N LEU A 107 -2.97 2.57 6.68
CA LEU A 107 -1.67 3.21 6.98
C LEU A 107 -1.76 4.75 6.95
N THR A 108 -2.69 5.29 6.16
CA THR A 108 -2.84 6.75 5.98
C THR A 108 -3.57 7.44 7.15
N GLY A 109 -4.07 6.67 8.10
CA GLY A 109 -4.72 7.17 9.32
C GLY A 109 -3.75 7.57 10.43
N ASP A 110 -2.48 7.15 10.35
CA ASP A 110 -1.43 7.47 11.31
C ASP A 110 -0.16 7.92 10.57
N GLN A 111 0.29 9.13 10.85
CA GLN A 111 1.42 9.76 10.17
C GLN A 111 2.73 9.02 10.41
N THR A 112 2.94 8.49 11.61
CA THR A 112 4.15 7.73 11.98
C THR A 112 4.25 6.42 11.20
N THR A 113 3.12 5.73 11.05
CA THR A 113 3.01 4.50 10.27
C THR A 113 3.22 4.76 8.77
N LEU A 114 2.73 5.90 8.27
CA LEU A 114 2.93 6.31 6.89
C LEU A 114 4.39 6.64 6.58
N GLU A 115 5.09 7.31 7.50
CA GLU A 115 6.53 7.63 7.37
C GLU A 115 7.39 6.36 7.36
N ALA A 116 7.10 5.39 8.22
CA ALA A 116 7.79 4.09 8.23
C ALA A 116 7.54 3.32 6.91
N ALA A 117 6.30 3.32 6.43
CA ALA A 117 5.91 2.71 5.16
C ALA A 117 6.63 3.37 3.96
N HIS A 118 6.76 4.69 3.98
CA HIS A 118 7.51 5.43 2.97
C HIS A 118 8.98 5.00 2.94
N GLY A 119 9.63 4.75 4.10
CA GLY A 119 11.03 4.36 4.16
C GLY A 119 11.35 3.06 3.41
N GLU A 120 10.52 2.03 3.53
CA GLU A 120 10.74 0.73 2.90
C GLU A 120 10.44 0.72 1.39
N LEU A 121 9.43 1.47 0.95
CA LEU A 121 8.99 1.51 -0.45
C LEU A 121 9.56 2.69 -1.23
N ALA A 122 10.21 3.65 -0.57
CA ALA A 122 10.71 4.87 -1.20
C ALA A 122 11.81 4.61 -2.23
N ALA A 123 12.78 3.75 -1.90
CA ALA A 123 13.97 3.56 -2.75
C ALA A 123 13.62 3.16 -4.20
N PRO A 124 12.82 2.11 -4.47
CA PRO A 124 12.48 1.75 -5.85
C PRO A 124 11.66 2.83 -6.58
N LEU A 125 10.87 3.62 -5.86
CA LEU A 125 10.11 4.72 -6.46
C LEU A 125 10.99 5.92 -6.78
N HIS A 126 11.92 6.27 -5.88
CA HIS A 126 12.94 7.31 -6.15
C HIS A 126 13.82 6.94 -7.34
N ASP A 127 14.27 5.69 -7.45
CA ASP A 127 15.07 5.22 -8.57
C ASP A 127 14.32 5.31 -9.90
N LEU A 128 13.02 4.97 -9.91
CA LEU A 128 12.15 5.13 -11.06
C LEU A 128 12.03 6.59 -11.49
N LEU A 129 11.73 7.49 -10.54
CA LEU A 129 11.57 8.93 -10.83
C LEU A 129 12.89 9.56 -11.28
N ALA A 130 14.01 9.23 -10.62
CA ALA A 130 15.34 9.68 -11.02
C ALA A 130 15.72 9.18 -12.44
N ARG A 131 15.32 7.95 -12.79
CA ARG A 131 15.45 7.44 -14.16
C ARG A 131 14.64 8.27 -15.14
N GLY A 132 13.38 8.62 -14.79
CA GLY A 132 12.51 9.45 -15.61
C GLY A 132 13.10 10.84 -15.90
N ILE A 133 13.71 11.48 -14.91
CA ILE A 133 14.43 12.76 -15.07
C ILE A 133 15.64 12.56 -16.01
N ARG A 134 16.50 11.57 -15.75
CA ARG A 134 17.70 11.33 -16.57
C ARG A 134 17.41 11.02 -18.03
N THR A 135 16.27 10.40 -18.31
CA THR A 135 15.88 10.03 -19.69
C THR A 135 15.05 11.11 -20.38
N GLY A 136 14.80 12.24 -19.73
CA GLY A 136 14.01 13.34 -20.28
C GLY A 136 12.51 13.05 -20.43
N VAL A 137 12.00 12.01 -19.76
CA VAL A 137 10.57 11.70 -19.70
C VAL A 137 9.88 12.58 -18.68
N LEU A 138 10.51 12.76 -17.51
CA LEU A 138 10.01 13.62 -16.45
C LEU A 138 10.80 14.92 -16.41
N ARG A 139 10.12 15.97 -15.95
CA ARG A 139 10.67 17.32 -15.76
C ARG A 139 11.82 17.31 -14.75
N ASP A 140 12.82 18.16 -14.95
CA ASP A 140 14.03 18.29 -14.15
C ASP A 140 14.09 19.60 -13.33
N ASP A 141 13.08 20.46 -13.47
CA ASP A 141 12.95 21.71 -12.70
C ASP A 141 12.42 21.51 -11.28
N LEU A 142 12.06 20.26 -10.91
CA LEU A 142 11.66 19.86 -9.56
C LEU A 142 12.61 18.77 -9.03
N PRO A 143 13.00 18.84 -7.74
CA PRO A 143 13.72 17.76 -7.07
C PRO A 143 12.92 16.44 -7.11
N VAL A 144 13.63 15.31 -7.15
CA VAL A 144 13.01 13.97 -7.18
C VAL A 144 12.13 13.72 -5.94
N GLU A 145 12.48 14.28 -4.80
CA GLU A 145 11.71 14.22 -3.55
C GLU A 145 10.33 14.85 -3.72
N ILE A 146 10.24 15.97 -4.44
CA ILE A 146 8.96 16.64 -4.70
C ILE A 146 8.10 15.83 -5.68
N LEU A 147 8.71 15.24 -6.70
CA LEU A 147 8.00 14.33 -7.61
C LEU A 147 7.48 13.10 -6.87
N TYR A 148 8.26 12.57 -5.91
CA TYR A 148 7.85 11.47 -5.06
C TYR A 148 6.62 11.82 -4.21
N GLU A 149 6.59 13.00 -3.58
CA GLU A 149 5.44 13.45 -2.79
C GLU A 149 4.16 13.58 -3.65
N PHE A 150 4.28 14.10 -4.87
CA PHE A 150 3.15 14.14 -5.80
C PHE A 150 2.70 12.76 -6.25
N LEU A 151 3.63 11.82 -6.48
CA LEU A 151 3.29 10.43 -6.79
C LEU A 151 2.56 9.76 -5.61
N ALA A 152 3.08 9.93 -4.39
CA ALA A 152 2.47 9.40 -3.17
C ALA A 152 1.04 9.95 -2.96
N ALA A 153 0.84 11.26 -3.12
CA ALA A 153 -0.48 11.89 -3.05
C ALA A 153 -1.44 11.33 -4.13
N THR A 154 -0.92 11.11 -5.34
CA THR A 154 -1.69 10.54 -6.46
C THR A 154 -2.09 9.09 -6.18
N ILE A 155 -1.20 8.27 -5.64
CA ILE A 155 -1.47 6.90 -5.19
C ILE A 155 -2.61 6.89 -4.17
N LEU A 156 -2.50 7.70 -3.12
CA LEU A 156 -3.53 7.78 -2.07
C LEU A 156 -4.90 8.19 -2.62
N LYS A 157 -4.91 9.12 -3.57
CA LYS A 157 -6.16 9.55 -4.22
C LYS A 157 -6.76 8.45 -5.08
N ALA A 158 -5.95 7.73 -5.84
CA ALA A 158 -6.40 6.59 -6.66
C ALA A 158 -7.03 5.48 -5.80
N ILE A 159 -6.38 5.13 -4.68
CA ILE A 159 -6.91 4.17 -3.70
C ILE A 159 -8.28 4.63 -3.20
N LYS A 160 -8.42 5.89 -2.77
CA LYS A 160 -9.69 6.43 -2.25
C LYS A 160 -10.81 6.45 -3.30
N LEU A 161 -10.49 6.70 -4.57
CA LEU A 161 -11.48 6.66 -5.66
C LEU A 161 -11.96 5.23 -5.91
N ASN A 162 -11.06 4.25 -5.87
CA ASN A 162 -11.40 2.83 -5.98
C ASN A 162 -12.25 2.35 -4.81
N GLN A 163 -11.84 2.64 -3.56
CA GLN A 163 -12.60 2.28 -2.35
C GLN A 163 -14.03 2.84 -2.31
N ARG A 164 -14.21 4.06 -2.82
CA ARG A 164 -15.54 4.69 -2.91
C ARG A 164 -16.34 4.21 -4.10
N HIS A 165 -15.90 3.16 -4.80
CA HIS A 165 -16.51 2.62 -6.01
C HIS A 165 -16.81 3.69 -7.09
N ARG A 166 -15.98 4.75 -7.12
CA ARG A 166 -16.06 5.79 -8.15
C ARG A 166 -15.40 5.35 -9.45
N LEU A 167 -14.31 4.58 -9.32
CA LEU A 167 -13.57 3.99 -10.42
C LEU A 167 -13.19 2.55 -10.04
N GLY A 168 -13.17 1.66 -11.02
CA GLY A 168 -12.57 0.33 -10.86
C GLY A 168 -11.06 0.40 -10.69
N LEU A 169 -10.42 -0.72 -10.32
CA LEU A 169 -8.97 -0.79 -10.12
C LEU A 169 -8.20 -0.27 -11.35
N GLU A 170 -8.52 -0.79 -12.52
CA GLU A 170 -7.85 -0.44 -13.78
C GLU A 170 -8.06 1.04 -14.15
N GLU A 171 -9.30 1.52 -14.01
CA GLU A 171 -9.63 2.92 -14.30
C GLU A 171 -8.94 3.88 -13.34
N ALA A 172 -8.92 3.57 -12.04
CA ALA A 172 -8.28 4.40 -11.02
C ALA A 172 -6.77 4.49 -11.26
N SER A 173 -6.14 3.35 -11.58
CA SER A 173 -4.70 3.29 -11.85
C SER A 173 -4.33 4.05 -13.12
N ALA A 174 -5.05 3.82 -14.23
CA ALA A 174 -4.77 4.48 -15.50
C ALA A 174 -5.08 5.99 -15.46
N ALA A 175 -6.15 6.41 -14.78
CA ALA A 175 -6.46 7.82 -14.61
C ALA A 175 -5.40 8.55 -13.78
N ALA A 176 -4.95 7.93 -12.69
CA ALA A 176 -3.92 8.45 -11.82
C ALA A 176 -2.57 8.55 -12.55
N ALA A 177 -2.19 7.53 -13.34
CA ALA A 177 -0.97 7.52 -14.14
C ALA A 177 -0.97 8.67 -15.15
N ARG A 178 -2.05 8.82 -15.90
CA ARG A 178 -2.18 9.94 -16.85
C ARG A 178 -2.09 11.28 -16.17
N PHE A 179 -2.83 11.48 -15.07
CA PHE A 179 -2.81 12.73 -14.33
C PHE A 179 -1.41 13.09 -13.82
N PHE A 180 -0.70 12.11 -13.27
CA PHE A 180 0.66 12.31 -12.79
C PHE A 180 1.62 12.61 -13.95
N LEU A 181 1.62 11.80 -14.99
CA LEU A 181 2.50 11.96 -16.15
C LEU A 181 2.27 13.29 -16.88
N ASP A 182 1.01 13.68 -17.11
CA ASP A 182 0.70 14.95 -17.79
C ASP A 182 1.17 16.17 -16.97
N GLY A 183 1.17 16.06 -15.63
CA GLY A 183 1.68 17.10 -14.74
C GLY A 183 3.21 17.13 -14.58
N THR A 184 3.88 16.01 -14.88
CA THR A 184 5.32 15.83 -14.60
C THR A 184 6.17 15.58 -15.84
N ARG A 185 5.59 15.60 -17.05
CA ARG A 185 6.38 15.50 -18.30
C ARG A 185 7.41 16.59 -18.41
N ALA A 186 8.56 16.27 -19.02
CA ALA A 186 9.52 17.26 -19.44
C ALA A 186 8.84 18.30 -20.34
N ARG A 187 9.21 19.55 -20.18
CA ARG A 187 8.76 20.63 -21.07
C ARG A 187 9.84 20.86 -22.12
N ASP A 188 9.41 20.96 -23.37
CA ASP A 188 10.28 21.38 -24.48
C ASP A 188 10.82 22.80 -24.25
#